data_95a2e6463f5483f5e1e33e9fac3f1d50
#
_entry.id   95a2e6463f5483f5e1e33e9fac3f1d50
#
_cell.length_a   1.000
_cell.length_b   1.000
_cell.length_c   1.000
_cell.angle_alpha   90.00
_cell.angle_beta   90.00
_cell.angle_gamma   90.00
#
_symmetry.space_group_name_H-M   'P 1'
#
loop_
_entity.id
_entity.type
_entity.pdbx_description
1 polymer ?
#
loop_
_entity_poly.entity_id
_entity_poly.type
_entity_poly.pdbx_seq_one_letter_code
_entity_poly.pdbx_strand_id
1 'polypeptide(L)'
;MASLSTYLRHSIAAMVLTTPLFVNSAAISESAKVDVAFELPTITTTMYARPYVAVWIENSERKSVKTIELWVGKDEWLKDLRSWWRKVGRYDRELVDAVTAATRPAGKYKFSWDGKDDSGQALPQGDYTLHIEVVREHGGRNYLRQKMTLANSDMTYRLKPTEETGEITIHYKK
;
A
#
# COMPACT_ATOMS: atom_id res chain seq x y z
N MET A 1 -84.81 -11.00 3.61
CA MET A 1 -83.67 -11.92 3.39
C MET A 1 -82.65 -11.12 2.65
N ALA A 2 -81.60 -10.64 3.37
CA ALA A 2 -80.53 -9.83 2.82
C ALA A 2 -79.33 -10.68 2.70
N SER A 3 -78.77 -10.80 1.48
CA SER A 3 -77.51 -11.53 1.19
C SER A 3 -76.33 -10.57 1.31
N LEU A 4 -75.46 -10.81 2.28
CA LEU A 4 -74.15 -10.12 2.38
C LEU A 4 -73.14 -10.81 1.44
N SER A 5 -72.70 -10.08 0.43
CA SER A 5 -71.61 -10.46 -0.44
C SER A 5 -70.27 -9.93 0.15
N THR A 6 -69.40 -10.84 0.60
CA THR A 6 -68.09 -10.53 1.19
C THR A 6 -67.06 -10.39 0.06
N TYR A 7 -66.58 -9.17 -0.22
CA TYR A 7 -65.46 -8.92 -1.14
C TYR A 7 -64.10 -9.18 -0.44
N LEU A 8 -63.46 -10.26 -0.83
CA LEU A 8 -62.10 -10.60 -0.40
C LEU A 8 -61.08 -9.77 -1.22
N ARG A 9 -60.49 -8.76 -0.59
CA ARG A 9 -59.41 -7.97 -1.22
C ARG A 9 -58.10 -8.72 -1.11
N HIS A 10 -57.61 -9.22 -2.23
CA HIS A 10 -56.22 -9.76 -2.32
C HIS A 10 -55.25 -8.60 -2.48
N SER A 11 -54.48 -8.30 -1.43
CA SER A 11 -53.36 -7.38 -1.51
C SER A 11 -52.14 -8.12 -2.05
N ILE A 12 -51.77 -7.84 -3.29
CA ILE A 12 -50.51 -8.33 -3.88
C ILE A 12 -49.38 -7.43 -3.38
N ALA A 13 -48.57 -7.91 -2.44
CA ALA A 13 -47.36 -7.21 -2.03
C ALA A 13 -46.28 -7.46 -3.10
N ALA A 14 -45.95 -6.41 -3.86
CA ALA A 14 -44.86 -6.45 -4.81
C ALA A 14 -43.52 -6.40 -4.01
N MET A 15 -42.83 -7.51 -3.94
CA MET A 15 -41.49 -7.61 -3.36
C MET A 15 -40.47 -7.07 -4.37
N VAL A 16 -40.00 -5.84 -4.15
CA VAL A 16 -38.92 -5.23 -4.95
C VAL A 16 -37.62 -5.89 -4.54
N LEU A 17 -37.12 -6.81 -5.36
CA LEU A 17 -35.76 -7.35 -5.24
C LEU A 17 -34.77 -6.27 -5.69
N THR A 18 -34.17 -5.56 -4.76
CA THR A 18 -33.00 -4.71 -5.04
C THR A 18 -31.79 -5.60 -5.15
N THR A 19 -31.36 -5.93 -6.35
CA THR A 19 -30.06 -6.56 -6.60
C THR A 19 -28.95 -5.53 -6.35
N PRO A 20 -27.98 -5.79 -5.47
CA PRO A 20 -26.85 -4.88 -5.30
C PRO A 20 -26.04 -4.87 -6.61
N LEU A 21 -25.90 -3.68 -7.22
CA LEU A 21 -24.97 -3.45 -8.33
C LEU A 21 -23.56 -3.50 -7.75
N PHE A 22 -22.87 -4.61 -7.94
CA PHE A 22 -21.43 -4.68 -7.70
C PHE A 22 -20.74 -3.86 -8.79
N VAL A 23 -20.29 -2.65 -8.44
CA VAL A 23 -19.39 -1.87 -9.30
C VAL A 23 -18.04 -2.58 -9.27
N ASN A 24 -17.82 -3.43 -10.26
CA ASN A 24 -16.52 -4.07 -10.44
C ASN A 24 -15.58 -3.03 -11.07
N SER A 25 -14.65 -2.50 -10.29
CA SER A 25 -13.60 -1.60 -10.82
C SER A 25 -12.71 -2.40 -11.78
N ALA A 26 -12.37 -1.79 -12.93
CA ALA A 26 -11.45 -2.41 -13.87
C ALA A 26 -10.12 -2.72 -13.18
N ALA A 27 -9.46 -3.81 -13.58
CA ALA A 27 -8.10 -4.12 -13.11
C ALA A 27 -7.11 -3.06 -13.57
N ILE A 28 -6.04 -2.87 -12.81
CA ILE A 28 -4.88 -2.11 -13.24
C ILE A 28 -4.33 -2.79 -14.50
N SER A 29 -3.90 -2.00 -15.49
CA SER A 29 -3.31 -2.54 -16.73
C SER A 29 -2.10 -3.44 -16.41
N GLU A 30 -1.93 -4.53 -17.15
CA GLU A 30 -0.74 -5.39 -17.04
C GLU A 30 0.57 -4.66 -17.37
N SER A 31 0.51 -3.59 -18.17
CA SER A 31 1.64 -2.72 -18.47
C SER A 31 1.88 -1.65 -17.40
N ALA A 32 0.97 -1.47 -16.46
CA ALA A 32 1.07 -0.43 -15.46
C ALA A 32 2.22 -0.69 -14.49
N LYS A 33 2.90 0.40 -14.13
CA LYS A 33 4.08 0.35 -13.27
C LYS A 33 4.17 1.59 -12.40
N VAL A 34 4.52 1.38 -11.15
CA VAL A 34 4.93 2.46 -10.24
C VAL A 34 6.44 2.36 -10.05
N ASP A 35 7.19 3.28 -10.63
CA ASP A 35 8.63 3.40 -10.45
C ASP A 35 8.93 4.42 -9.35
N VAL A 36 9.75 4.05 -8.38
CA VAL A 36 10.16 4.91 -7.27
C VAL A 36 11.67 5.10 -7.30
N ALA A 37 12.11 6.35 -7.47
CA ALA A 37 13.49 6.75 -7.22
C ALA A 37 13.60 7.21 -5.77
N PHE A 38 14.47 6.57 -5.02
CA PHE A 38 14.62 6.72 -3.58
C PHE A 38 16.08 6.97 -3.23
N GLU A 39 16.34 7.96 -2.37
CA GLU A 39 17.68 8.30 -1.94
C GLU A 39 17.85 8.17 -0.43
N LEU A 40 18.89 7.49 0.00
CA LEU A 40 19.42 7.52 1.35
C LEU A 40 20.59 8.52 1.39
N PRO A 41 20.49 9.64 2.12
CA PRO A 41 21.53 10.65 2.16
C PRO A 41 22.76 10.16 2.94
N THR A 42 23.91 10.75 2.65
CA THR A 42 25.08 10.61 3.51
C THR A 42 24.86 11.42 4.79
N ILE A 43 24.88 10.75 5.93
CA ILE A 43 24.71 11.38 7.24
C ILE A 43 26.00 11.27 8.03
N THR A 44 26.56 12.42 8.38
CA THR A 44 27.79 12.49 9.19
C THR A 44 27.45 12.45 10.67
N THR A 45 27.80 11.38 11.34
CA THR A 45 27.61 11.17 12.78
C THR A 45 28.67 10.20 13.32
N THR A 46 28.94 10.27 14.62
CA THR A 46 29.95 9.41 15.28
C THR A 46 29.55 7.94 15.35
N MET A 47 28.24 7.64 15.35
CA MET A 47 27.69 6.30 15.45
C MET A 47 26.73 6.04 14.28
N TYR A 48 27.27 6.06 13.06
CA TYR A 48 26.44 5.78 11.88
C TYR A 48 26.05 4.31 11.81
N ALA A 49 24.76 4.04 11.69
CA ALA A 49 24.20 2.75 11.33
C ALA A 49 23.43 2.88 10.00
N ARG A 50 23.43 1.82 9.18
CA ARG A 50 22.62 1.77 7.97
C ARG A 50 21.14 1.73 8.35
N PRO A 51 20.27 2.52 7.68
CA PRO A 51 18.87 2.55 8.03
C PRO A 51 18.15 1.25 7.68
N TYR A 52 17.14 0.92 8.48
CA TYR A 52 16.08 -0.02 8.13
C TYR A 52 15.06 0.68 7.27
N VAL A 53 14.55 0.01 6.25
CA VAL A 53 13.60 0.59 5.29
C VAL A 53 12.46 -0.39 5.04
N ALA A 54 11.24 0.11 5.12
CA ALA A 54 10.06 -0.61 4.64
C ALA A 54 9.29 0.26 3.64
N VAL A 55 8.91 -0.34 2.51
CA VAL A 55 8.09 0.29 1.47
C VAL A 55 6.93 -0.63 1.16
N TRP A 56 5.70 -0.13 1.32
CA TRP A 56 4.50 -0.92 1.09
C TRP A 56 3.34 -0.09 0.54
N ILE A 57 2.35 -0.78 -0.01
CA ILE A 57 1.13 -0.20 -0.56
C ILE A 57 -0.05 -0.58 0.32
N GLU A 58 -0.90 0.40 0.63
CA GLU A 58 -2.23 0.19 1.22
C GLU A 58 -3.32 0.58 0.20
N ASN A 59 -4.43 -0.15 0.20
CA ASN A 59 -5.62 0.20 -0.55
C ASN A 59 -6.47 1.28 0.17
N SER A 60 -7.59 1.68 -0.42
CA SER A 60 -8.52 2.68 0.15
C SER A 60 -9.09 2.28 1.52
N GLU A 61 -9.18 0.99 1.81
CA GLU A 61 -9.62 0.45 3.11
C GLU A 61 -8.48 0.42 4.15
N ARG A 62 -7.29 0.93 3.80
CA ARG A 62 -6.08 0.94 4.64
C ARG A 62 -5.57 -0.48 4.96
N LYS A 63 -5.87 -1.45 4.10
CA LYS A 63 -5.30 -2.79 4.14
C LYS A 63 -3.99 -2.79 3.33
N SER A 64 -2.93 -3.35 3.89
CA SER A 64 -1.70 -3.61 3.14
C SER A 64 -1.98 -4.64 2.05
N VAL A 65 -1.58 -4.33 0.83
CA VAL A 65 -1.78 -5.19 -0.35
C VAL A 65 -0.45 -5.64 -0.95
N LYS A 66 0.63 -4.88 -0.73
CA LYS A 66 1.96 -5.22 -1.24
C LYS A 66 3.05 -4.67 -0.34
N THR A 67 4.02 -5.49 0.04
CA THR A 67 5.34 -5.05 0.52
C THR A 67 6.32 -5.08 -0.65
N ILE A 68 6.87 -3.89 -1.00
CA ILE A 68 7.77 -3.73 -2.16
C ILE A 68 9.22 -3.95 -1.74
N GLU A 69 9.63 -3.33 -0.65
CA GLU A 69 10.99 -3.40 -0.12
C GLU A 69 10.96 -3.53 1.40
N LEU A 70 11.83 -4.38 1.92
CA LEU A 70 12.08 -4.52 3.34
C LEU A 70 13.58 -4.73 3.56
N TRP A 71 14.27 -3.70 4.06
CA TRP A 71 15.70 -3.75 4.34
C TRP A 71 15.93 -3.73 5.84
N VAL A 72 16.43 -4.83 6.37
CA VAL A 72 16.69 -4.97 7.80
C VAL A 72 17.91 -5.87 8.00
N GLY A 73 18.70 -5.61 9.03
CA GLY A 73 19.92 -6.39 9.28
C GLY A 73 19.67 -7.69 10.05
N LYS A 74 18.71 -7.66 10.97
CA LYS A 74 18.34 -8.80 11.82
C LYS A 74 16.87 -8.73 12.18
N ASP A 75 16.24 -9.87 12.40
CA ASP A 75 14.84 -10.02 12.74
C ASP A 75 14.40 -9.23 13.98
N GLU A 76 15.26 -9.14 14.97
CA GLU A 76 14.99 -8.40 16.20
C GLU A 76 14.70 -6.91 15.98
N TRP A 77 15.18 -6.33 14.87
CA TRP A 77 14.99 -4.92 14.49
C TRP A 77 13.76 -4.65 13.62
N LEU A 78 13.05 -5.70 13.18
CA LEU A 78 11.80 -5.54 12.40
C LEU A 78 10.77 -4.67 13.10
N LYS A 79 10.68 -4.76 14.42
CA LYS A 79 9.75 -3.98 15.26
C LYS A 79 10.06 -2.48 15.29
N ASP A 80 11.26 -2.06 14.88
CA ASP A 80 11.63 -0.65 14.82
C ASP A 80 10.98 0.04 13.61
N LEU A 81 10.68 -0.69 12.56
CA LEU A 81 9.79 -0.29 11.47
C LEU A 81 8.32 -0.33 11.96
N ARG A 82 8.00 0.53 12.92
CA ARG A 82 6.80 0.46 13.78
C ARG A 82 5.49 0.45 13.01
N SER A 83 5.40 1.23 11.90
CA SER A 83 4.18 1.32 11.11
C SER A 83 3.98 0.07 10.28
N TRP A 84 5.01 -0.38 9.57
CA TRP A 84 4.98 -1.59 8.77
C TRP A 84 4.80 -2.83 9.66
N TRP A 85 5.54 -2.92 10.78
CA TRP A 85 5.44 -4.04 11.72
C TRP A 85 4.02 -4.22 12.25
N ARG A 86 3.35 -3.13 12.66
CA ARG A 86 1.97 -3.18 13.16
C ARG A 86 0.95 -3.58 12.10
N LYS A 87 1.21 -3.29 10.83
CA LYS A 87 0.30 -3.54 9.71
C LYS A 87 0.50 -4.92 9.11
N VAL A 88 1.74 -5.33 8.96
CA VAL A 88 2.15 -6.49 8.17
C VAL A 88 3.02 -7.44 9.00
N GLY A 89 4.21 -7.02 9.37
CA GLY A 89 5.28 -7.90 9.80
C GLY A 89 4.98 -8.82 10.97
N ARG A 90 4.16 -8.37 11.93
CA ARG A 90 3.79 -9.21 13.09
C ARG A 90 2.76 -10.30 12.78
N TYR A 91 2.12 -10.25 11.61
CA TYR A 91 1.03 -11.16 11.26
C TYR A 91 1.41 -12.16 10.17
N ASP A 92 2.44 -11.86 9.38
CA ASP A 92 2.80 -12.62 8.19
C ASP A 92 4.31 -12.90 8.16
N ARG A 93 4.70 -13.97 8.82
CA ARG A 93 6.11 -14.37 8.90
C ARG A 93 6.64 -14.87 7.55
N GLU A 94 5.82 -15.55 6.76
CA GLU A 94 6.21 -16.05 5.44
C GLU A 94 6.53 -14.89 4.49
N LEU A 95 5.70 -13.85 4.50
CA LEU A 95 5.96 -12.63 3.74
C LEU A 95 7.26 -11.96 4.22
N VAL A 96 7.46 -11.82 5.55
CA VAL A 96 8.71 -11.26 6.10
C VAL A 96 9.91 -11.98 5.54
N ASP A 97 9.93 -13.31 5.60
CA ASP A 97 11.06 -14.13 5.14
C ASP A 97 11.26 -14.03 3.61
N ALA A 98 10.17 -13.86 2.86
CA ALA A 98 10.22 -13.74 1.40
C ALA A 98 10.74 -12.38 0.90
N VAL A 99 10.49 -11.27 1.64
CA VAL A 99 10.80 -9.92 1.16
C VAL A 99 11.98 -9.26 1.87
N THR A 100 12.50 -9.84 2.95
CA THR A 100 13.60 -9.26 3.72
C THR A 100 14.90 -9.27 2.93
N ALA A 101 15.54 -8.10 2.82
CA ALA A 101 16.85 -7.91 2.27
C ALA A 101 17.76 -7.15 3.25
N ALA A 102 19.08 -7.25 3.05
CA ALA A 102 20.07 -6.56 3.88
C ALA A 102 19.92 -5.03 3.78
N THR A 103 20.25 -4.32 4.87
CA THR A 103 20.38 -2.86 4.90
C THR A 103 21.37 -2.35 3.85
N ARG A 104 21.10 -1.19 3.27
CA ARG A 104 21.91 -0.58 2.22
C ARG A 104 22.58 0.70 2.70
N PRO A 105 23.76 1.06 2.16
CA PRO A 105 24.45 2.32 2.49
C PRO A 105 23.75 3.54 1.92
N ALA A 106 24.24 4.73 2.23
CA ALA A 106 23.84 5.96 1.53
C ALA A 106 24.01 5.80 0.01
N GLY A 107 23.04 6.30 -0.76
CA GLY A 107 23.03 6.14 -2.21
C GLY A 107 21.64 6.31 -2.82
N LYS A 108 21.59 6.23 -4.16
CA LYS A 108 20.35 6.31 -4.93
C LYS A 108 19.88 4.92 -5.34
N TYR A 109 18.63 4.62 -5.06
CA TYR A 109 18.00 3.34 -5.32
C TYR A 109 16.77 3.52 -6.18
N LYS A 110 16.41 2.45 -6.89
CA LYS A 110 15.16 2.39 -7.65
C LYS A 110 14.48 1.07 -7.36
N PHE A 111 13.20 1.12 -7.17
CA PHE A 111 12.35 -0.06 -7.09
C PHE A 111 11.06 0.19 -7.84
N SER A 112 10.35 -0.87 -8.14
CA SER A 112 9.17 -0.83 -8.98
C SER A 112 8.10 -1.75 -8.46
N TRP A 113 6.84 -1.38 -8.70
CA TRP A 113 5.69 -2.19 -8.41
C TRP A 113 4.81 -2.32 -9.66
N ASP A 114 4.39 -3.53 -9.97
CA ASP A 114 3.63 -3.91 -11.18
C ASP A 114 2.10 -3.89 -11.00
N GLY A 115 1.60 -3.31 -9.91
CA GLY A 115 0.16 -3.24 -9.63
C GLY A 115 -0.44 -4.55 -9.13
N LYS A 116 0.38 -5.55 -8.75
CA LYS A 116 -0.07 -6.81 -8.17
C LYS A 116 0.11 -6.83 -6.66
N ASP A 117 -0.73 -7.59 -5.98
CA ASP A 117 -0.60 -7.84 -4.55
C ASP A 117 0.52 -8.84 -4.21
N ASP A 118 0.67 -9.18 -2.92
CA ASP A 118 1.68 -10.15 -2.47
C ASP A 118 1.42 -11.57 -2.97
N SER A 119 0.19 -11.90 -3.39
CA SER A 119 -0.17 -13.18 -4.02
C SER A 119 0.01 -13.20 -5.54
N GLY A 120 0.42 -12.07 -6.15
CA GLY A 120 0.60 -11.93 -7.59
C GLY A 120 -0.68 -11.63 -8.37
N GLN A 121 -1.79 -11.31 -7.69
CA GLN A 121 -3.05 -10.95 -8.34
C GLN A 121 -3.06 -9.46 -8.69
N ALA A 122 -3.52 -9.12 -9.91
CA ALA A 122 -3.68 -7.75 -10.34
C ALA A 122 -4.73 -7.04 -9.48
N LEU A 123 -4.37 -5.85 -8.99
CA LEU A 123 -5.26 -5.03 -8.18
C LEU A 123 -6.24 -4.23 -9.06
N PRO A 124 -7.43 -3.87 -8.55
CA PRO A 124 -8.35 -3.01 -9.27
C PRO A 124 -7.80 -1.57 -9.37
N GLN A 125 -8.24 -0.84 -10.41
CA GLN A 125 -8.02 0.61 -10.47
C GLN A 125 -8.67 1.30 -9.26
N GLY A 126 -8.03 2.34 -8.74
CA GLY A 126 -8.55 3.06 -7.57
C GLY A 126 -7.47 3.80 -6.79
N ASP A 127 -7.82 4.15 -5.56
CA ASP A 127 -6.95 4.91 -4.67
C ASP A 127 -6.10 3.98 -3.81
N TYR A 128 -4.80 4.26 -3.82
CA TYR A 128 -3.77 3.56 -3.07
C TYR A 128 -2.90 4.56 -2.32
N THR A 129 -2.21 4.08 -1.32
CA THR A 129 -1.21 4.89 -0.61
C THR A 129 0.11 4.14 -0.60
N LEU A 130 1.15 4.73 -1.16
CA LEU A 130 2.52 4.30 -0.98
C LEU A 130 3.01 4.80 0.38
N HIS A 131 3.57 3.90 1.16
CA HIS A 131 4.17 4.16 2.46
C HIS A 131 5.67 3.88 2.40
N ILE A 132 6.46 4.75 3.00
CA ILE A 132 7.90 4.60 3.14
C ILE A 132 8.25 4.89 4.59
N GLU A 133 8.82 3.91 5.27
CA GLU A 133 9.32 4.05 6.64
C GLU A 133 10.83 3.81 6.65
N VAL A 134 11.57 4.77 7.19
CA VAL A 134 13.03 4.72 7.32
C VAL A 134 13.38 4.95 8.77
N VAL A 135 14.15 4.05 9.36
CA VAL A 135 14.57 4.11 10.76
C VAL A 135 16.06 3.81 10.84
N ARG A 136 16.80 4.66 11.54
CA ARG A 136 18.23 4.45 11.74
C ARG A 136 18.53 4.27 13.23
N GLU A 137 19.29 3.24 13.54
CA GLU A 137 19.83 3.04 14.89
C GLU A 137 20.67 4.26 15.30
N HIS A 138 20.47 4.76 16.49
CA HIS A 138 21.06 6.02 16.98
C HIS A 138 20.76 7.23 16.09
N GLY A 139 19.65 7.21 15.36
CA GLY A 139 19.21 8.28 14.46
C GLY A 139 17.72 8.55 14.52
N GLY A 140 17.20 9.09 13.42
CA GLY A 140 15.81 9.47 13.27
C GLY A 140 14.91 8.33 12.80
N ARG A 141 13.62 8.63 12.75
CA ARG A 141 12.60 7.83 12.13
C ARG A 141 11.73 8.73 11.26
N ASN A 142 11.70 8.46 9.96
CA ASN A 142 10.80 9.15 9.05
C ASN A 142 9.73 8.17 8.54
N TYR A 143 8.50 8.67 8.46
CA TYR A 143 7.36 7.93 7.93
C TYR A 143 6.62 8.80 6.92
N LEU A 144 6.77 8.46 5.66
CA LEU A 144 6.25 9.19 4.52
C LEU A 144 5.07 8.42 3.90
N ARG A 145 4.11 9.17 3.34
CA ARG A 145 2.93 8.62 2.68
C ARG A 145 2.59 9.44 1.45
N GLN A 146 2.35 8.76 0.34
CA GLN A 146 1.86 9.37 -0.89
C GLN A 146 0.59 8.69 -1.35
N LYS A 147 -0.51 9.44 -1.35
CA LYS A 147 -1.76 8.98 -1.98
C LYS A 147 -1.61 9.02 -3.50
N MET A 148 -2.08 7.98 -4.16
CA MET A 148 -2.01 7.80 -5.61
C MET A 148 -3.35 7.27 -6.10
N THR A 149 -3.80 7.76 -7.25
CA THR A 149 -4.94 7.17 -7.97
C THR A 149 -4.38 6.41 -9.16
N LEU A 150 -4.48 5.09 -9.13
CA LEU A 150 -4.02 4.20 -10.20
C LEU A 150 -5.18 3.98 -11.18
N ALA A 151 -5.13 4.67 -12.31
CA ALA A 151 -6.17 4.69 -13.32
C ALA A 151 -5.55 4.79 -14.73
N ASN A 152 -6.25 5.42 -15.68
CA ASN A 152 -5.85 5.49 -17.08
C ASN A 152 -4.91 6.68 -17.42
N SER A 153 -4.31 7.33 -16.42
CA SER A 153 -3.44 8.50 -16.63
C SER A 153 -2.12 8.33 -15.89
N ASP A 154 -1.03 8.67 -16.57
CA ASP A 154 0.28 8.71 -15.95
C ASP A 154 0.34 9.82 -14.89
N MET A 155 1.01 9.56 -13.79
CA MET A 155 1.13 10.50 -12.66
C MET A 155 2.57 10.54 -12.15
N THR A 156 2.97 11.72 -11.68
CA THR A 156 4.28 11.91 -11.02
C THR A 156 4.09 12.63 -9.71
N TYR A 157 4.69 12.08 -8.65
CA TYR A 157 4.71 12.68 -7.32
C TYR A 157 6.15 12.89 -6.87
N ARG A 158 6.37 13.92 -6.04
CA ARG A 158 7.66 14.21 -5.43
C ARG A 158 7.48 14.44 -3.94
N LEU A 159 8.27 13.73 -3.15
CA LEU A 159 8.34 13.93 -1.71
C LEU A 159 9.61 14.69 -1.38
N LYS A 160 9.49 15.68 -0.51
CA LYS A 160 10.63 16.50 -0.07
C LYS A 160 11.62 15.67 0.74
N PRO A 161 12.89 16.00 0.70
CA PRO A 161 13.90 15.41 1.58
C PRO A 161 13.52 15.54 3.06
N THR A 162 13.99 14.60 3.86
CA THR A 162 13.87 14.57 5.32
C THR A 162 15.25 14.36 5.94
N GLU A 163 15.33 14.15 7.25
CA GLU A 163 16.60 13.82 7.91
C GLU A 163 17.17 12.47 7.45
N GLU A 164 16.30 11.49 7.17
CA GLU A 164 16.72 10.12 6.84
C GLU A 164 16.54 9.78 5.35
N THR A 165 15.96 10.67 4.54
CA THR A 165 15.75 10.45 3.10
C THR A 165 16.11 11.68 2.29
N GLY A 166 16.72 11.48 1.12
CA GLY A 166 16.79 12.47 0.07
C GLY A 166 15.44 12.69 -0.62
N GLU A 167 15.47 13.31 -1.80
CA GLU A 167 14.26 13.45 -2.64
C GLU A 167 13.76 12.08 -3.09
N ILE A 168 12.43 11.90 -3.07
CA ILE A 168 11.78 10.69 -3.58
C ILE A 168 10.87 11.09 -4.73
N THR A 169 11.06 10.45 -5.88
CA THR A 169 10.21 10.66 -7.06
C THR A 169 9.46 9.37 -7.36
N ILE A 170 8.15 9.47 -7.57
CA ILE A 170 7.26 8.36 -7.84
C ILE A 170 6.61 8.61 -9.19
N HIS A 171 6.78 7.68 -10.13
CA HIS A 171 6.15 7.72 -11.45
C HIS A 171 5.20 6.54 -11.58
N TYR A 172 3.93 6.82 -11.75
CA TYR A 172 2.96 5.84 -12.22
C TYR A 172 2.84 5.96 -13.74
N LYS A 173 2.99 4.84 -14.43
CA LYS A 173 2.74 4.68 -15.87
C LYS A 173 1.67 3.60 -16.03
N LYS A 174 0.70 3.86 -16.89
CA LYS A 174 -0.38 2.93 -17.20
C LYS A 174 0.03 1.86 -18.21
#